data_d5b2fc8a54d800c25bf0210128bd7f2e
#
_entry.id   d5b2fc8a54d800c25bf0210128bd7f2e
#
_cell.length_a   1.000
_cell.length_b   1.000
_cell.length_c   1.000
_cell.angle_alpha   90.00
_cell.angle_beta   90.00
_cell.angle_gamma   90.00
#
_symmetry.space_group_name_H-M   'P 1'
#
loop_
_entity.id
_entity.type
_entity.pdbx_description
1 polymer ?
#
loop_
_entity_poly.entity_id
_entity_poly.type
_entity_poly.pdbx_seq_one_letter_code
_entity_poly.pdbx_strand_id
1 'polypeptide(L)'
;GSFRRTLLECRERNIEPAQMQELIDQLKFTPVFTAHPTEARRRTTMNILQSLFTHSDALNNVSENSFAYEQAKEQTAQTIDLLWSSDEVRTRKPLVYDEINNGLHYFNASLFNAIPKVYRNIKKAIVDIYPELTDYPLPAFMSFGSWIGGDRDGNPFVTFETTELAVLMHADTVLRHYQVLLKKLRRQLIHSDTIVTVEPDVYAKIKSYDELDQRVFDYNLDDYGNEPYRRLLSIILTKVKATNRRIQSKGTDIEAEKDAYRNPEELLEDLRIIRQSVNTHDMAHSDGLLLDVIRLVKTCGFHLAALDIRQESSYHGEVIADIFASASNLPDYQTLSETERQEWLTRLLEKPGTPLIYTDNLTDK
;
A
#
# COMPACT_ATOMS: atom_id res chain seq x y z
N GLY A 1 -15.95 1.58 21.65
CA GLY A 1 -16.07 0.25 21.04
C GLY A 1 -14.72 -0.32 20.67
N SER A 2 -14.58 -1.63 20.77
CA SER A 2 -13.41 -2.34 20.30
C SER A 2 -13.84 -3.63 19.60
N PHE A 3 -13.04 -4.17 18.68
CA PHE A 3 -13.33 -5.46 18.03
C PHE A 3 -13.63 -6.56 19.06
N ARG A 4 -12.84 -6.62 20.14
CA ARG A 4 -13.05 -7.61 21.19
C ARG A 4 -14.45 -7.50 21.82
N ARG A 5 -14.92 -6.29 22.09
CA ARG A 5 -16.27 -6.07 22.66
C ARG A 5 -17.36 -6.49 21.68
N THR A 6 -17.24 -6.10 20.41
CA THR A 6 -18.21 -6.50 19.38
C THR A 6 -18.28 -8.01 19.23
N LEU A 7 -17.13 -8.72 19.23
CA LEU A 7 -17.10 -10.17 19.15
C LEU A 7 -17.73 -10.84 20.39
N LEU A 8 -17.52 -10.27 21.61
CA LEU A 8 -18.19 -10.74 22.81
C LEU A 8 -19.72 -10.59 22.70
N GLU A 9 -20.21 -9.45 22.26
CA GLU A 9 -21.64 -9.21 22.03
C GLU A 9 -22.22 -10.18 20.97
N CYS A 10 -21.44 -10.54 19.94
CA CYS A 10 -21.84 -11.57 18.98
C CYS A 10 -21.94 -12.95 19.64
N ARG A 11 -20.98 -13.32 20.48
CA ARG A 11 -20.99 -14.61 21.20
C ARG A 11 -22.16 -14.69 22.21
N GLU A 12 -22.47 -13.59 22.91
CA GLU A 12 -23.62 -13.47 23.81
C GLU A 12 -24.97 -13.60 23.07
N ARG A 13 -25.02 -13.24 21.81
CA ARG A 13 -26.18 -13.41 20.91
C ARG A 13 -26.24 -14.79 20.24
N ASN A 14 -25.40 -15.73 20.66
CA ASN A 14 -25.31 -17.08 20.13
C ASN A 14 -24.98 -17.12 18.63
N ILE A 15 -24.15 -16.22 18.13
CA ILE A 15 -23.60 -16.33 16.77
C ILE A 15 -22.56 -17.46 16.78
N GLU A 16 -22.85 -18.49 16.02
CA GLU A 16 -21.99 -19.68 15.92
C GLU A 16 -20.68 -19.38 15.14
N PRO A 17 -19.60 -20.17 15.38
CA PRO A 17 -18.31 -19.95 14.70
C PRO A 17 -18.40 -19.92 13.18
N ALA A 18 -19.22 -20.74 12.55
CA ALA A 18 -19.41 -20.75 11.11
C ALA A 18 -20.03 -19.44 10.60
N GLN A 19 -21.05 -18.91 11.28
CA GLN A 19 -21.65 -17.64 10.97
C GLN A 19 -20.66 -16.47 11.19
N MET A 20 -19.85 -16.57 12.25
CA MET A 20 -18.79 -15.57 12.51
C MET A 20 -17.75 -15.57 11.39
N GLN A 21 -17.38 -16.75 10.87
CA GLN A 21 -16.49 -16.86 9.73
C GLN A 21 -17.06 -16.15 8.48
N GLU A 22 -18.33 -16.39 8.16
CA GLU A 22 -19.00 -15.72 7.04
C GLU A 22 -19.01 -14.18 7.20
N LEU A 23 -19.25 -13.68 8.44
CA LEU A 23 -19.19 -12.25 8.73
C LEU A 23 -17.78 -11.67 8.56
N ILE A 24 -16.75 -12.42 8.98
CA ILE A 24 -15.36 -12.01 8.82
C ILE A 24 -14.96 -11.99 7.34
N ASP A 25 -15.45 -12.95 6.53
CA ASP A 25 -15.17 -13.01 5.09
C ASP A 25 -15.78 -11.81 4.33
N GLN A 26 -16.89 -11.27 4.83
CA GLN A 26 -17.55 -10.09 4.26
C GLN A 26 -16.98 -8.77 4.79
N LEU A 27 -16.06 -8.80 5.76
CA LEU A 27 -15.50 -7.59 6.34
C LEU A 27 -14.75 -6.77 5.29
N LYS A 28 -15.10 -5.50 5.16
CA LYS A 28 -14.46 -4.56 4.25
C LYS A 28 -14.29 -3.20 4.91
N PHE A 29 -13.09 -2.66 4.83
CA PHE A 29 -12.77 -1.33 5.33
C PHE A 29 -11.87 -0.60 4.35
N THR A 30 -12.40 0.45 3.73
CA THR A 30 -11.71 1.21 2.68
C THR A 30 -11.76 2.71 2.99
N PRO A 31 -10.86 3.23 3.83
CA PRO A 31 -10.75 4.67 4.04
C PRO A 31 -10.21 5.36 2.79
N VAL A 32 -10.77 6.53 2.47
CA VAL A 32 -10.41 7.32 1.31
C VAL A 32 -9.77 8.63 1.75
N PHE A 33 -8.58 8.92 1.21
CA PHE A 33 -7.91 10.20 1.40
C PHE A 33 -8.49 11.23 0.43
N THR A 34 -8.98 12.34 1.00
CA THR A 34 -9.50 13.45 0.21
C THR A 34 -8.51 14.62 0.24
N ALA A 35 -8.46 15.40 -0.83
CA ALA A 35 -7.67 16.61 -0.88
C ALA A 35 -8.27 17.69 0.03
N HIS A 36 -7.42 18.33 0.84
CA HIS A 36 -7.77 19.51 1.62
C HIS A 36 -6.85 20.68 1.20
N PRO A 37 -7.25 21.45 0.17
CA PRO A 37 -6.42 22.54 -0.35
C PRO A 37 -6.18 23.66 0.68
N THR A 38 -6.90 23.64 1.81
CA THR A 38 -6.73 24.60 2.92
C THR A 38 -5.67 24.17 3.94
N GLU A 39 -5.04 23.00 3.80
CA GLU A 39 -3.98 22.57 4.72
C GLU A 39 -2.69 23.33 4.44
N ALA A 40 -2.58 24.52 5.05
CA ALA A 40 -1.45 25.42 4.88
C ALA A 40 -0.23 25.04 5.74
N ARG A 41 -0.34 24.05 6.63
CA ARG A 41 0.74 23.67 7.55
C ARG A 41 1.93 23.08 6.83
N ARG A 42 3.13 23.44 7.29
CA ARG A 42 4.37 22.86 6.80
C ARG A 42 4.53 21.43 7.31
N ARG A 43 5.05 20.53 6.47
CA ARG A 43 5.40 19.16 6.87
C ARG A 43 6.36 19.13 8.06
N THR A 44 7.31 20.06 8.10
CA THR A 44 8.25 20.21 9.24
C THR A 44 7.51 20.48 10.54
N THR A 45 6.50 21.36 10.53
CA THR A 45 5.66 21.66 11.70
C THR A 45 4.89 20.41 12.16
N MET A 46 4.33 19.62 11.23
CA MET A 46 3.64 18.37 11.57
C MET A 46 4.58 17.35 12.20
N ASN A 47 5.82 17.23 11.70
CA ASN A 47 6.83 16.34 12.29
C ASN A 47 7.22 16.79 13.71
N ILE A 48 7.35 18.11 13.94
CA ILE A 48 7.64 18.68 15.27
C ILE A 48 6.48 18.37 16.23
N LEU A 49 5.23 18.57 15.81
CA LEU A 49 4.05 18.24 16.62
C LEU A 49 3.97 16.74 16.94
N GLN A 50 4.31 15.87 16.00
CA GLN A 50 4.38 14.43 16.25
C GLN A 50 5.48 14.08 17.26
N SER A 51 6.66 14.70 17.15
CA SER A 51 7.73 14.53 18.14
C SER A 51 7.32 15.03 19.51
N LEU A 52 6.64 16.19 19.58
CA LEU A 52 6.12 16.75 20.83
C LEU A 52 5.13 15.79 21.49
N PHE A 53 4.21 15.21 20.71
CA PHE A 53 3.29 14.20 21.22
C PHE A 53 4.03 12.98 21.78
N THR A 54 5.02 12.47 21.06
CA THR A 54 5.82 11.31 21.48
C THR A 54 6.60 11.59 22.77
N HIS A 55 7.22 12.76 22.89
CA HIS A 55 7.96 13.14 24.09
C HIS A 55 7.02 13.38 25.28
N SER A 56 5.84 13.99 25.05
CA SER A 56 4.81 14.17 26.09
C SER A 56 4.26 12.83 26.57
N ASP A 57 4.03 11.87 25.66
CA ASP A 57 3.60 10.53 26.03
C ASP A 57 4.67 9.81 26.86
N ALA A 58 5.95 9.96 26.49
CA ALA A 58 7.06 9.44 27.27
C ALA A 58 7.09 10.02 28.70
N LEU A 59 6.85 11.33 28.89
CA LEU A 59 6.74 11.96 30.21
C LEU A 59 5.66 11.33 31.08
N ASN A 60 4.50 11.01 30.51
CA ASN A 60 3.39 10.40 31.23
C ASN A 60 3.64 8.94 31.65
N ASN A 61 4.60 8.26 31.01
CA ASN A 61 4.86 6.83 31.20
C ASN A 61 6.11 6.54 32.04
N VAL A 62 6.83 7.57 32.54
CA VAL A 62 8.02 7.42 33.37
C VAL A 62 7.83 8.08 34.74
N SER A 63 8.57 7.57 35.73
CA SER A 63 8.55 8.12 37.10
C SER A 63 9.17 9.52 37.15
N GLU A 64 8.51 10.51 37.78
CA GLU A 64 8.92 11.91 37.86
C GLU A 64 10.36 12.15 38.40
N ASN A 65 10.89 11.23 39.16
CA ASN A 65 12.26 11.37 39.77
C ASN A 65 13.29 10.51 39.02
N SER A 66 13.00 10.03 37.82
CA SER A 66 13.93 9.21 37.05
C SER A 66 14.77 10.06 36.09
N PHE A 67 15.98 9.57 35.74
CA PHE A 67 16.79 10.15 34.67
C PHE A 67 16.03 10.20 33.32
N ALA A 68 15.20 9.18 33.06
CA ALA A 68 14.35 9.13 31.85
C ALA A 68 13.30 10.25 31.83
N TYR A 69 12.76 10.64 32.98
CA TYR A 69 11.84 11.77 33.09
C TYR A 69 12.51 13.11 32.76
N GLU A 70 13.70 13.38 33.37
CA GLU A 70 14.44 14.60 33.07
C GLU A 70 14.84 14.67 31.59
N GLN A 71 15.26 13.57 30.99
CA GLN A 71 15.58 13.49 29.57
C GLN A 71 14.35 13.77 28.67
N ALA A 72 13.20 13.16 28.98
CA ALA A 72 11.97 13.39 28.22
C ALA A 72 11.46 14.84 28.37
N LYS A 73 11.60 15.44 29.56
CA LYS A 73 11.27 16.84 29.85
C LYS A 73 12.14 17.80 29.03
N GLU A 74 13.45 17.55 28.99
CA GLU A 74 14.38 18.35 28.18
C GLU A 74 14.08 18.25 26.69
N GLN A 75 13.83 17.05 26.17
CA GLN A 75 13.43 16.82 24.77
C GLN A 75 12.10 17.51 24.44
N THR A 76 11.15 17.49 25.37
CA THR A 76 9.86 18.19 25.21
C THR A 76 10.09 19.70 25.14
N ALA A 77 10.88 20.28 26.04
CA ALA A 77 11.19 21.71 26.05
C ALA A 77 11.90 22.13 24.75
N GLN A 78 12.92 21.40 24.31
CA GLN A 78 13.62 21.66 23.03
C GLN A 78 12.65 21.61 21.83
N THR A 79 11.70 20.68 21.84
CA THR A 79 10.71 20.54 20.77
C THR A 79 9.73 21.72 20.77
N ILE A 80 9.33 22.21 21.94
CA ILE A 80 8.48 23.41 22.09
C ILE A 80 9.23 24.65 21.59
N ASP A 81 10.49 24.84 21.97
CA ASP A 81 11.30 25.96 21.50
C ASP A 81 11.46 25.95 19.96
N LEU A 82 11.67 24.77 19.39
CA LEU A 82 11.74 24.60 17.93
C LEU A 82 10.42 24.93 17.26
N LEU A 83 9.30 24.51 17.83
CA LEU A 83 7.96 24.82 17.30
C LEU A 83 7.69 26.33 17.37
N TRP A 84 8.00 26.95 18.52
CA TRP A 84 7.78 28.39 18.74
C TRP A 84 8.61 29.27 17.81
N SER A 85 9.82 28.86 17.48
CA SER A 85 10.73 29.56 16.57
C SER A 85 10.52 29.21 15.09
N SER A 86 9.57 28.33 14.79
CA SER A 86 9.30 27.87 13.42
C SER A 86 8.12 28.60 12.81
N ASP A 87 8.21 28.81 11.50
CA ASP A 87 7.12 29.38 10.70
C ASP A 87 6.05 28.30 10.46
N GLU A 88 4.85 28.49 10.98
CA GLU A 88 3.77 27.49 10.94
C GLU A 88 3.14 27.37 9.56
N VAL A 89 3.07 28.48 8.83
CA VAL A 89 2.35 28.61 7.57
C VAL A 89 3.31 28.62 6.38
N ARG A 90 2.92 27.98 5.29
CA ARG A 90 3.64 28.06 4.02
C ARG A 90 3.53 29.49 3.45
N THR A 91 4.64 30.03 2.96
CA THR A 91 4.69 31.33 2.27
C THR A 91 4.14 31.27 0.85
N ARG A 92 4.01 30.07 0.28
CA ARG A 92 3.45 29.83 -1.07
C ARG A 92 2.21 28.95 -0.99
N LYS A 93 1.29 29.14 -1.95
CA LYS A 93 0.14 28.24 -2.13
C LYS A 93 0.65 26.80 -2.40
N PRO A 94 0.11 25.77 -1.72
CA PRO A 94 0.46 24.39 -2.00
C PRO A 94 0.16 24.03 -3.46
N LEU A 95 1.05 23.25 -4.07
CA LEU A 95 0.83 22.63 -5.36
C LEU A 95 0.20 21.24 -5.14
N VAL A 96 -0.43 20.67 -6.17
CA VAL A 96 -1.00 19.30 -6.10
C VAL A 96 0.08 18.27 -5.72
N TYR A 97 1.32 18.48 -6.17
CA TYR A 97 2.48 17.69 -5.73
C TYR A 97 2.69 17.70 -4.20
N ASP A 98 2.53 18.88 -3.57
CA ASP A 98 2.64 18.99 -2.10
C ASP A 98 1.50 18.24 -1.40
N GLU A 99 0.30 18.25 -1.96
CA GLU A 99 -0.87 17.52 -1.44
C GLU A 99 -0.66 16.01 -1.53
N ILE A 100 -0.17 15.49 -2.67
CA ILE A 100 0.17 14.08 -2.83
C ILE A 100 1.20 13.66 -1.78
N ASN A 101 2.28 14.43 -1.60
CA ASN A 101 3.30 14.14 -0.59
C ASN A 101 2.76 14.16 0.84
N ASN A 102 1.81 15.04 1.15
CA ASN A 102 1.18 15.09 2.45
C ASN A 102 0.33 13.83 2.70
N GLY A 103 -0.46 13.38 1.73
CA GLY A 103 -1.20 12.13 1.82
C GLY A 103 -0.28 10.92 2.04
N LEU A 104 0.80 10.82 1.28
CA LEU A 104 1.80 9.75 1.39
C LEU A 104 2.57 9.77 2.73
N HIS A 105 2.71 10.96 3.34
CA HIS A 105 3.34 11.09 4.65
C HIS A 105 2.61 10.28 5.73
N TYR A 106 1.27 10.24 5.72
CA TYR A 106 0.50 9.48 6.71
C TYR A 106 0.75 7.98 6.61
N PHE A 107 1.00 7.46 5.42
CA PHE A 107 1.39 6.05 5.26
C PHE A 107 2.73 5.78 5.94
N ASN A 108 3.76 6.61 5.69
CA ASN A 108 5.09 6.46 6.28
C ASN A 108 5.10 6.71 7.79
N ALA A 109 4.38 7.73 8.26
CA ALA A 109 4.38 8.14 9.66
C ALA A 109 3.62 7.16 10.57
N SER A 110 2.51 6.57 10.10
CA SER A 110 1.62 5.80 10.96
C SER A 110 1.01 4.55 10.32
N LEU A 111 0.47 4.61 9.10
CA LEU A 111 -0.39 3.56 8.57
C LEU A 111 0.35 2.25 8.30
N PHE A 112 1.56 2.29 7.76
CA PHE A 112 2.35 1.07 7.55
C PHE A 112 2.63 0.31 8.84
N ASN A 113 2.70 1.00 9.99
CA ASN A 113 2.83 0.36 11.29
C ASN A 113 1.48 -0.03 11.90
N ALA A 114 0.41 0.72 11.62
CA ALA A 114 -0.92 0.49 12.16
C ALA A 114 -1.61 -0.72 11.51
N ILE A 115 -1.51 -0.88 10.19
CA ILE A 115 -2.15 -1.97 9.43
C ILE A 115 -1.84 -3.35 10.03
N PRO A 116 -0.57 -3.77 10.19
CA PRO A 116 -0.27 -5.07 10.78
C PRO A 116 -0.76 -5.21 12.23
N LYS A 117 -0.73 -4.12 13.02
CA LYS A 117 -1.24 -4.13 14.40
C LYS A 117 -2.74 -4.37 14.46
N VAL A 118 -3.51 -3.75 13.55
CA VAL A 118 -4.96 -3.97 13.45
C VAL A 118 -5.25 -5.43 13.14
N TYR A 119 -4.58 -6.03 12.15
CA TYR A 119 -4.73 -7.45 11.82
C TYR A 119 -4.39 -8.36 13.01
N ARG A 120 -3.30 -8.08 13.74
CA ARG A 120 -2.93 -8.85 14.93
C ARG A 120 -3.96 -8.75 16.03
N ASN A 121 -4.45 -7.54 16.31
CA ASN A 121 -5.44 -7.31 17.37
C ASN A 121 -6.77 -7.98 17.04
N ILE A 122 -7.23 -7.93 15.79
CA ILE A 122 -8.44 -8.63 15.35
C ILE A 122 -8.24 -10.15 15.46
N LYS A 123 -7.13 -10.69 14.94
CA LYS A 123 -6.85 -12.12 15.04
C LYS A 123 -6.82 -12.60 16.49
N LYS A 124 -6.15 -11.84 17.37
CA LYS A 124 -6.12 -12.15 18.81
C LYS A 124 -7.52 -12.14 19.41
N ALA A 125 -8.32 -11.10 19.12
CA ALA A 125 -9.69 -11.02 19.64
C ALA A 125 -10.58 -12.14 19.13
N ILE A 126 -10.42 -12.58 17.87
CA ILE A 126 -11.13 -13.74 17.31
C ILE A 126 -10.74 -15.01 18.07
N VAL A 127 -9.45 -15.29 18.22
CA VAL A 127 -8.97 -16.49 18.90
C VAL A 127 -9.38 -16.53 20.38
N ASP A 128 -9.35 -15.38 21.06
CA ASP A 128 -9.76 -15.26 22.47
C ASP A 128 -11.27 -15.59 22.70
N ILE A 129 -12.13 -15.30 21.71
CA ILE A 129 -13.59 -15.37 21.87
C ILE A 129 -14.18 -16.56 21.09
N TYR A 130 -13.59 -16.89 19.95
CA TYR A 130 -13.91 -18.03 19.09
C TYR A 130 -12.67 -18.90 18.89
N PRO A 131 -12.25 -19.69 19.91
CA PRO A 131 -11.06 -20.54 19.79
C PRO A 131 -11.14 -21.54 18.63
N GLU A 132 -12.36 -21.88 18.21
CA GLU A 132 -12.65 -22.75 17.06
C GLU A 132 -12.09 -22.16 15.74
N LEU A 133 -11.86 -20.85 15.69
CA LEU A 133 -11.32 -20.12 14.54
C LEU A 133 -9.80 -19.83 14.64
N THR A 134 -9.09 -20.56 15.51
CA THR A 134 -7.64 -20.36 15.70
C THR A 134 -6.87 -20.52 14.40
N ASP A 135 -7.16 -21.53 13.61
CA ASP A 135 -6.47 -21.81 12.34
C ASP A 135 -7.10 -21.09 11.13
N TYR A 136 -8.21 -20.40 11.36
CA TYR A 136 -8.88 -19.65 10.27
C TYR A 136 -8.00 -18.49 9.77
N PRO A 137 -7.69 -18.45 8.46
CA PRO A 137 -6.88 -17.39 7.90
C PRO A 137 -7.69 -16.10 7.77
N LEU A 138 -7.30 -15.05 8.51
CA LEU A 138 -7.96 -13.75 8.40
C LEU A 138 -7.84 -13.20 6.98
N PRO A 139 -8.95 -12.88 6.29
CA PRO A 139 -8.93 -12.35 4.93
C PRO A 139 -8.30 -10.94 4.88
N ALA A 140 -7.94 -10.49 3.68
CA ALA A 140 -7.55 -9.12 3.45
C ALA A 140 -8.80 -8.24 3.38
N PHE A 141 -9.13 -7.57 4.49
CA PHE A 141 -10.34 -6.74 4.61
C PHE A 141 -10.07 -5.24 4.51
N MET A 142 -8.79 -4.83 4.54
CA MET A 142 -8.40 -3.42 4.43
C MET A 142 -7.88 -3.11 3.04
N SER A 143 -8.32 -1.97 2.51
CA SER A 143 -7.76 -1.32 1.32
C SER A 143 -7.83 0.20 1.52
N PHE A 144 -7.16 0.95 0.67
CA PHE A 144 -7.18 2.41 0.74
C PHE A 144 -7.56 3.00 -0.60
N GLY A 145 -8.30 4.12 -0.56
CA GLY A 145 -8.58 4.96 -1.70
C GLY A 145 -7.94 6.35 -1.56
N SER A 146 -7.80 7.06 -2.64
CA SER A 146 -7.34 8.45 -2.65
C SER A 146 -8.01 9.23 -3.78
N TRP A 147 -8.36 10.47 -3.50
CA TRP A 147 -8.77 11.46 -4.50
C TRP A 147 -7.61 12.41 -4.85
N ILE A 148 -6.54 12.40 -4.05
CA ILE A 148 -5.44 13.35 -4.18
C ILE A 148 -4.64 13.04 -5.45
N GLY A 149 -4.69 13.96 -6.41
CA GLY A 149 -4.10 13.80 -7.73
C GLY A 149 -5.00 13.16 -8.78
N GLY A 150 -6.24 12.76 -8.40
CA GLY A 150 -7.25 12.19 -9.31
C GLY A 150 -8.54 13.01 -9.39
N ASP A 151 -8.79 13.90 -8.44
CA ASP A 151 -9.98 14.73 -8.39
C ASP A 151 -9.77 16.04 -9.18
N ARG A 152 -10.34 16.08 -10.38
CA ARG A 152 -10.29 17.23 -11.30
C ARG A 152 -11.49 18.15 -11.15
N ASP A 153 -12.51 17.76 -10.37
CA ASP A 153 -13.72 18.54 -10.19
C ASP A 153 -13.41 19.86 -9.45
N GLY A 154 -13.55 20.96 -10.18
CA GLY A 154 -13.23 22.31 -9.67
C GLY A 154 -11.74 22.61 -9.44
N ASN A 155 -10.82 21.72 -9.82
CA ASN A 155 -9.38 21.91 -9.68
C ASN A 155 -8.62 21.80 -11.01
N PRO A 156 -8.38 22.90 -11.72
CA PRO A 156 -7.70 22.89 -13.02
C PRO A 156 -6.22 22.49 -12.96
N PHE A 157 -5.63 22.38 -11.75
CA PHE A 157 -4.23 21.99 -11.57
C PHE A 157 -4.04 20.46 -11.47
N VAL A 158 -5.14 19.69 -11.43
CA VAL A 158 -5.09 18.22 -11.51
C VAL A 158 -5.18 17.82 -12.98
N THR A 159 -4.03 17.85 -13.65
CA THR A 159 -3.89 17.44 -15.04
C THR A 159 -3.62 15.94 -15.18
N PHE A 160 -3.54 15.44 -16.41
CA PHE A 160 -3.15 14.06 -16.71
C PHE A 160 -1.76 13.73 -16.11
N GLU A 161 -0.79 14.60 -16.30
CA GLU A 161 0.58 14.43 -15.79
C GLU A 161 0.60 14.38 -14.26
N THR A 162 -0.25 15.18 -13.60
CA THR A 162 -0.39 15.17 -12.14
C THR A 162 -0.96 13.82 -11.66
N THR A 163 -1.95 13.28 -12.37
CA THR A 163 -2.55 11.99 -12.08
C THR A 163 -1.53 10.87 -12.26
N GLU A 164 -0.78 10.88 -13.35
CA GLU A 164 0.30 9.92 -13.60
C GLU A 164 1.36 10.00 -12.51
N LEU A 165 1.79 11.21 -12.14
CA LEU A 165 2.76 11.44 -11.07
C LEU A 165 2.25 10.88 -9.73
N ALA A 166 0.96 11.08 -9.40
CA ALA A 166 0.37 10.53 -8.17
C ALA A 166 0.48 8.99 -8.12
N VAL A 167 0.13 8.31 -9.20
CA VAL A 167 0.23 6.84 -9.30
C VAL A 167 1.68 6.37 -9.14
N LEU A 168 2.63 7.03 -9.80
CA LEU A 168 4.05 6.69 -9.68
C LEU A 168 4.58 6.91 -8.25
N MET A 169 4.17 8.00 -7.58
CA MET A 169 4.56 8.30 -6.21
C MET A 169 3.95 7.31 -5.21
N HIS A 170 2.70 6.88 -5.42
CA HIS A 170 2.06 5.83 -4.63
C HIS A 170 2.87 4.52 -4.70
N ALA A 171 3.19 4.07 -5.91
CA ALA A 171 3.96 2.86 -6.15
C ALA A 171 5.37 2.94 -5.54
N ASP A 172 6.09 4.05 -5.75
CA ASP A 172 7.43 4.26 -5.17
C ASP A 172 7.38 4.18 -3.63
N THR A 173 6.40 4.83 -3.02
CA THR A 173 6.25 4.85 -1.56
C THR A 173 6.08 3.45 -0.98
N VAL A 174 5.18 2.66 -1.50
CA VAL A 174 4.92 1.31 -0.97
C VAL A 174 6.07 0.34 -1.27
N LEU A 175 6.64 0.38 -2.47
CA LEU A 175 7.73 -0.52 -2.85
C LEU A 175 9.03 -0.19 -2.09
N ARG A 176 9.32 1.07 -1.81
CA ARG A 176 10.43 1.45 -0.90
C ARG A 176 10.18 0.95 0.51
N HIS A 177 8.95 1.02 1.00
CA HIS A 177 8.62 0.48 2.31
C HIS A 177 8.85 -1.04 2.37
N TYR A 178 8.42 -1.79 1.35
CA TYR A 178 8.70 -3.23 1.27
C TYR A 178 10.20 -3.52 1.25
N GLN A 179 11.00 -2.74 0.53
CA GLN A 179 12.46 -2.90 0.55
C GLN A 179 13.06 -2.74 1.96
N VAL A 180 12.55 -1.79 2.76
CA VAL A 180 12.99 -1.60 4.16
C VAL A 180 12.63 -2.83 5.00
N LEU A 181 11.40 -3.32 4.88
CA LEU A 181 10.95 -4.48 5.64
C LEU A 181 11.67 -5.77 5.22
N LEU A 182 11.89 -5.99 3.93
CA LEU A 182 12.63 -7.14 3.42
C LEU A 182 14.10 -7.14 3.88
N LYS A 183 14.75 -5.97 3.94
CA LYS A 183 16.08 -5.84 4.54
C LYS A 183 16.08 -6.22 6.02
N LYS A 184 15.03 -5.86 6.76
CA LYS A 184 14.87 -6.22 8.16
C LYS A 184 14.62 -7.72 8.32
N LEU A 185 13.73 -8.31 7.52
CA LEU A 185 13.49 -9.76 7.48
C LEU A 185 14.76 -10.54 7.18
N ARG A 186 15.55 -10.13 6.18
CA ARG A 186 16.81 -10.75 5.82
C ARG A 186 17.82 -10.78 6.96
N ARG A 187 17.74 -9.83 7.90
CA ARG A 187 18.59 -9.80 9.11
C ARG A 187 18.02 -10.67 10.24
N GLN A 188 16.76 -11.02 10.21
CA GLN A 188 16.09 -11.83 11.23
C GLN A 188 16.04 -13.33 10.86
N LEU A 189 15.81 -13.66 9.59
CA LEU A 189 15.69 -15.03 9.11
C LEU A 189 17.07 -15.57 8.67
N ILE A 190 17.97 -15.73 9.65
CA ILE A 190 19.34 -16.23 9.49
C ILE A 190 19.46 -17.71 9.86
N HIS A 191 18.35 -18.46 9.76
CA HIS A 191 18.32 -19.87 10.11
C HIS A 191 19.22 -20.67 9.18
N SER A 192 20.14 -21.45 9.79
CA SER A 192 21.04 -22.32 9.05
C SER A 192 20.39 -23.70 8.82
N ASP A 193 20.43 -24.19 7.59
CA ASP A 193 19.93 -25.52 7.22
C ASP A 193 20.78 -26.68 7.78
N THR A 194 21.94 -26.37 8.35
CA THR A 194 22.73 -27.34 9.12
C THR A 194 22.19 -27.55 10.54
N ILE A 195 21.31 -26.66 11.00
CA ILE A 195 20.74 -26.69 12.35
C ILE A 195 19.25 -26.97 12.34
N VAL A 196 18.52 -26.37 11.37
CA VAL A 196 17.08 -26.50 11.24
C VAL A 196 16.72 -27.12 9.89
N THR A 197 15.63 -27.87 9.84
CA THR A 197 15.12 -28.37 8.57
C THR A 197 14.43 -27.24 7.79
N VAL A 198 14.71 -27.17 6.50
CA VAL A 198 14.10 -26.21 5.59
C VAL A 198 13.35 -26.97 4.50
N GLU A 199 12.13 -26.55 4.19
CA GLU A 199 11.28 -27.21 3.19
C GLU A 199 11.93 -27.18 1.80
N PRO A 200 11.82 -28.29 1.00
CA PRO A 200 12.39 -28.38 -0.35
C PRO A 200 11.90 -27.28 -1.29
N ASP A 201 10.71 -26.76 -1.10
CA ASP A 201 10.11 -25.70 -1.93
C ASP A 201 10.93 -24.41 -1.89
N VAL A 202 11.62 -24.13 -0.76
CA VAL A 202 12.51 -22.97 -0.64
C VAL A 202 13.68 -23.09 -1.62
N TYR A 203 14.33 -24.26 -1.67
CA TYR A 203 15.44 -24.54 -2.58
C TYR A 203 14.98 -24.58 -4.05
N ALA A 204 13.82 -25.19 -4.31
CA ALA A 204 13.22 -25.21 -5.64
C ALA A 204 12.95 -23.80 -6.14
N LYS A 205 12.48 -22.91 -5.23
CA LYS A 205 12.23 -21.51 -5.56
C LYS A 205 13.51 -20.72 -5.84
N ILE A 206 14.55 -20.89 -5.03
CA ILE A 206 15.88 -20.30 -5.31
C ILE A 206 16.37 -20.75 -6.70
N LYS A 207 16.32 -22.05 -6.97
CA LYS A 207 16.73 -22.62 -8.26
C LYS A 207 15.91 -22.08 -9.44
N SER A 208 14.62 -21.77 -9.24
CA SER A 208 13.80 -21.16 -10.29
C SER A 208 14.25 -19.74 -10.69
N TYR A 209 15.08 -19.11 -9.87
CA TYR A 209 15.68 -17.80 -10.08
C TYR A 209 17.21 -17.89 -10.36
N ASP A 210 17.70 -19.01 -10.93
CA ASP A 210 19.12 -19.33 -11.04
C ASP A 210 19.97 -18.19 -11.65
N GLU A 211 19.56 -17.62 -12.78
CA GLU A 211 20.29 -16.49 -13.40
C GLU A 211 20.32 -15.23 -12.51
N LEU A 212 19.25 -14.94 -11.79
CA LEU A 212 19.17 -13.80 -10.88
C LEU A 212 19.97 -14.09 -9.61
N ASP A 213 19.88 -15.30 -9.09
CA ASP A 213 20.64 -15.77 -7.94
C ASP A 213 22.14 -15.62 -8.17
N GLN A 214 22.65 -16.12 -9.31
CA GLN A 214 24.05 -15.96 -9.71
C GLN A 214 24.44 -14.47 -9.75
N ARG A 215 23.69 -13.61 -10.43
CA ARG A 215 23.98 -12.17 -10.50
C ARG A 215 23.94 -11.46 -9.13
N VAL A 216 23.09 -11.91 -8.20
CA VAL A 216 23.01 -11.34 -6.86
C VAL A 216 24.22 -11.72 -6.01
N PHE A 217 24.81 -12.92 -6.23
CA PHE A 217 25.85 -13.47 -5.37
C PHE A 217 27.23 -13.58 -6.02
N ASP A 218 27.37 -13.39 -7.33
CA ASP A 218 28.68 -13.44 -8.05
C ASP A 218 29.76 -12.51 -7.45
N TYR A 219 29.34 -11.43 -6.78
CA TYR A 219 30.24 -10.44 -6.18
C TYR A 219 30.14 -10.34 -4.66
N ASN A 220 29.35 -11.21 -4.01
CA ASN A 220 29.18 -11.20 -2.55
C ASN A 220 30.10 -12.23 -1.90
N LEU A 221 30.95 -11.78 -0.96
CA LEU A 221 31.74 -12.67 -0.12
C LEU A 221 30.87 -13.58 0.77
N ASP A 222 29.66 -13.14 1.12
CA ASP A 222 28.66 -13.92 1.86
C ASP A 222 27.60 -14.42 0.87
N ASP A 223 27.72 -15.66 0.43
CA ASP A 223 26.77 -16.31 -0.49
C ASP A 223 25.49 -16.82 0.20
N TYR A 224 25.46 -16.79 1.55
CA TYR A 224 24.41 -17.37 2.39
C TYR A 224 24.09 -18.84 2.05
N GLY A 225 25.11 -19.63 1.69
CA GLY A 225 24.95 -21.02 1.24
C GLY A 225 24.16 -21.87 2.21
N ASN A 226 24.38 -21.70 3.52
CA ASN A 226 23.69 -22.41 4.60
C ASN A 226 22.49 -21.62 5.21
N GLU A 227 22.11 -20.47 4.63
CA GLU A 227 21.02 -19.62 5.10
C GLU A 227 19.95 -19.42 4.00
N PRO A 228 19.22 -20.45 3.60
CA PRO A 228 18.37 -20.43 2.41
C PRO A 228 17.25 -19.37 2.46
N TYR A 229 16.67 -19.08 3.61
CA TYR A 229 15.70 -17.98 3.73
C TYR A 229 16.33 -16.62 3.44
N ARG A 230 17.54 -16.39 3.93
CA ARG A 230 18.26 -15.15 3.72
C ARG A 230 18.69 -14.99 2.25
N ARG A 231 19.06 -16.11 1.62
CA ARG A 231 19.36 -16.17 0.19
C ARG A 231 18.12 -15.80 -0.64
N LEU A 232 16.98 -16.48 -0.42
CA LEU A 232 15.73 -16.19 -1.13
C LEU A 232 15.25 -14.76 -0.90
N LEU A 233 15.34 -14.24 0.35
CA LEU A 233 14.99 -12.84 0.65
C LEU A 233 15.88 -11.81 -0.07
N SER A 234 17.13 -12.15 -0.38
CA SER A 234 18.01 -11.28 -1.17
C SER A 234 17.56 -11.21 -2.64
N ILE A 235 17.14 -12.34 -3.21
CA ILE A 235 16.53 -12.42 -4.54
C ILE A 235 15.23 -11.60 -4.57
N ILE A 236 14.31 -11.85 -3.62
CA ILE A 236 13.04 -11.12 -3.49
C ILE A 236 13.27 -9.60 -3.40
N LEU A 237 14.23 -9.17 -2.59
CA LEU A 237 14.59 -7.75 -2.45
C LEU A 237 15.06 -7.15 -3.79
N THR A 238 15.84 -7.90 -4.56
CA THR A 238 16.31 -7.48 -5.91
C THR A 238 15.14 -7.36 -6.87
N LYS A 239 14.21 -8.33 -6.87
CA LYS A 239 12.99 -8.29 -7.69
C LYS A 239 12.09 -7.10 -7.31
N VAL A 240 11.90 -6.80 -6.03
CA VAL A 240 11.11 -5.63 -5.58
C VAL A 240 11.77 -4.31 -6.01
N LYS A 241 13.11 -4.22 -5.98
CA LYS A 241 13.83 -3.06 -6.51
C LYS A 241 13.64 -2.92 -8.03
N ALA A 242 13.73 -4.03 -8.78
CA ALA A 242 13.49 -4.06 -10.21
C ALA A 242 12.03 -3.66 -10.53
N THR A 243 11.05 -4.16 -9.75
CA THR A 243 9.64 -3.77 -9.89
C THR A 243 9.45 -2.26 -9.74
N ASN A 244 10.10 -1.65 -8.74
CA ASN A 244 10.03 -0.20 -8.57
C ASN A 244 10.66 0.55 -9.76
N ARG A 245 11.85 0.14 -10.22
CA ARG A 245 12.49 0.75 -11.40
C ARG A 245 11.63 0.62 -12.65
N ARG A 246 11.07 -0.56 -12.90
CA ARG A 246 10.15 -0.80 -14.03
C ARG A 246 8.96 0.17 -14.03
N ILE A 247 8.30 0.34 -12.89
CA ILE A 247 7.15 1.24 -12.77
C ILE A 247 7.59 2.69 -12.98
N GLN A 248 8.69 3.12 -12.33
CA GLN A 248 9.19 4.50 -12.44
C GLN A 248 9.68 4.84 -13.86
N SER A 249 10.24 3.87 -14.57
CA SER A 249 10.67 4.02 -15.97
C SER A 249 9.53 3.83 -16.97
N LYS A 250 8.31 3.55 -16.53
CA LYS A 250 7.15 3.24 -17.39
C LYS A 250 7.45 2.08 -18.36
N GLY A 251 8.23 1.10 -17.92
CA GLY A 251 8.58 -0.07 -18.71
C GLY A 251 9.75 0.14 -19.72
N THR A 252 10.42 1.29 -19.70
CA THR A 252 11.57 1.53 -20.61
C THR A 252 12.90 0.94 -20.11
N ASP A 253 13.00 0.57 -18.83
CA ASP A 253 14.17 -0.12 -18.25
C ASP A 253 14.09 -1.64 -18.53
N ILE A 254 14.75 -2.09 -19.59
CA ILE A 254 14.74 -3.49 -20.05
C ILE A 254 15.33 -4.45 -18.99
N GLU A 255 16.36 -4.04 -18.26
CA GLU A 255 16.93 -4.87 -17.19
C GLU A 255 15.97 -5.02 -16.02
N ALA A 256 15.31 -3.94 -15.65
CA ALA A 256 14.29 -3.97 -14.62
C ALA A 256 13.09 -4.83 -15.04
N GLU A 257 12.67 -4.78 -16.31
CA GLU A 257 11.57 -5.59 -16.83
C GLU A 257 11.82 -7.10 -16.68
N LYS A 258 13.05 -7.55 -16.94
CA LYS A 258 13.44 -8.99 -16.83
C LYS A 258 13.27 -9.51 -15.40
N ASP A 259 13.66 -8.72 -14.39
CA ASP A 259 13.75 -9.17 -13.01
C ASP A 259 12.54 -8.77 -12.15
N ALA A 260 11.67 -7.90 -12.64
CA ALA A 260 10.54 -7.39 -11.89
C ALA A 260 9.46 -8.45 -11.63
N TYR A 261 8.73 -8.28 -10.53
CA TYR A 261 7.45 -8.95 -10.33
C TYR A 261 6.39 -8.36 -11.29
N ARG A 262 5.57 -9.19 -11.90
CA ARG A 262 4.49 -8.75 -12.78
C ARG A 262 3.32 -8.18 -11.98
N ASN A 263 3.03 -8.79 -10.85
CA ASN A 263 1.92 -8.44 -9.96
C ASN A 263 2.28 -8.74 -8.49
N PRO A 264 1.49 -8.24 -7.51
CA PRO A 264 1.72 -8.50 -6.09
C PRO A 264 1.60 -9.97 -5.69
N GLU A 265 0.83 -10.77 -6.42
CA GLU A 265 0.58 -12.20 -6.15
C GLU A 265 1.85 -13.02 -6.27
N GLU A 266 2.72 -12.71 -7.24
CA GLU A 266 4.03 -13.37 -7.37
C GLU A 266 4.93 -13.11 -6.15
N LEU A 267 4.95 -11.88 -5.63
CA LEU A 267 5.67 -11.55 -4.39
C LEU A 267 5.05 -12.28 -3.19
N LEU A 268 3.72 -12.35 -3.11
CA LEU A 268 3.03 -13.05 -2.04
C LEU A 268 3.33 -14.55 -2.06
N GLU A 269 3.45 -15.16 -3.24
CA GLU A 269 3.81 -16.57 -3.38
C GLU A 269 5.21 -16.83 -2.81
N ASP A 270 6.20 -16.04 -3.17
CA ASP A 270 7.57 -16.15 -2.66
C ASP A 270 7.63 -16.04 -1.13
N LEU A 271 6.90 -15.07 -0.57
CA LEU A 271 6.82 -14.88 0.88
C LEU A 271 6.08 -16.01 1.59
N ARG A 272 5.05 -16.61 0.96
CA ARG A 272 4.31 -17.76 1.52
C ARG A 272 5.16 -19.01 1.59
N ILE A 273 6.01 -19.28 0.58
CA ILE A 273 6.93 -20.40 0.59
C ILE A 273 7.86 -20.33 1.81
N ILE A 274 8.45 -19.16 2.08
CA ILE A 274 9.26 -18.95 3.27
C ILE A 274 8.44 -19.17 4.54
N ARG A 275 7.23 -18.58 4.60
CA ARG A 275 6.36 -18.68 5.77
C ARG A 275 5.92 -20.11 6.06
N GLN A 276 5.58 -20.87 5.04
CA GLN A 276 5.19 -22.26 5.18
C GLN A 276 6.33 -23.08 5.78
N SER A 277 7.55 -22.93 5.26
CA SER A 277 8.72 -23.63 5.78
C SER A 277 9.03 -23.24 7.23
N VAL A 278 8.96 -21.95 7.58
CA VAL A 278 9.16 -21.47 8.96
C VAL A 278 8.11 -22.06 9.92
N ASN A 279 6.85 -22.16 9.52
CA ASN A 279 5.78 -22.64 10.39
C ASN A 279 5.77 -24.17 10.55
N THR A 280 6.18 -24.94 9.53
CA THR A 280 6.22 -26.41 9.58
C THR A 280 7.21 -26.92 10.65
N HIS A 281 8.25 -26.14 10.94
CA HIS A 281 9.34 -26.56 11.84
C HIS A 281 9.32 -25.85 13.20
N ASP A 282 8.14 -25.56 13.76
CA ASP A 282 7.90 -24.95 15.09
C ASP A 282 8.62 -23.59 15.33
N MET A 283 8.99 -22.90 14.25
CA MET A 283 9.60 -21.57 14.32
C MET A 283 8.56 -20.43 14.24
N ALA A 284 7.32 -20.71 14.68
CA ALA A 284 6.18 -19.79 14.59
C ALA A 284 6.43 -18.40 15.21
N HIS A 285 7.33 -18.29 16.19
CA HIS A 285 7.73 -17.01 16.76
C HIS A 285 8.56 -16.14 15.80
N SER A 286 9.18 -16.74 14.78
CA SER A 286 9.93 -16.01 13.74
C SER A 286 9.03 -15.45 12.62
N ASP A 287 7.76 -15.85 12.58
CA ASP A 287 6.78 -15.46 11.52
C ASP A 287 6.25 -14.02 11.66
N GLY A 288 6.42 -13.37 12.82
CA GLY A 288 5.73 -12.11 13.11
C GLY A 288 5.92 -11.00 12.07
N LEU A 289 7.18 -10.67 11.71
CA LEU A 289 7.45 -9.65 10.70
C LEU A 289 7.14 -10.13 9.28
N LEU A 290 7.35 -11.41 8.99
CA LEU A 290 7.04 -11.99 7.67
C LEU A 290 5.53 -11.93 7.38
N LEU A 291 4.71 -12.29 8.38
CA LEU A 291 3.25 -12.17 8.28
C LEU A 291 2.80 -10.71 8.13
N ASP A 292 3.47 -9.77 8.79
CA ASP A 292 3.19 -8.35 8.65
C ASP A 292 3.46 -7.85 7.22
N VAL A 293 4.57 -8.27 6.61
CA VAL A 293 4.87 -7.96 5.20
C VAL A 293 3.81 -8.54 4.28
N ILE A 294 3.43 -9.80 4.46
CA ILE A 294 2.36 -10.44 3.68
C ILE A 294 1.04 -9.66 3.80
N ARG A 295 0.67 -9.22 5.00
CA ARG A 295 -0.54 -8.41 5.23
C ARG A 295 -0.47 -7.07 4.52
N LEU A 296 0.67 -6.39 4.58
CA LEU A 296 0.88 -5.12 3.88
C LEU A 296 0.80 -5.28 2.36
N VAL A 297 1.42 -6.33 1.79
CA VAL A 297 1.33 -6.59 0.34
C VAL A 297 -0.11 -6.90 -0.07
N LYS A 298 -0.87 -7.65 0.74
CA LYS A 298 -2.29 -7.91 0.49
C LYS A 298 -3.16 -6.65 0.57
N THR A 299 -2.81 -5.71 1.46
CA THR A 299 -3.58 -4.48 1.69
C THR A 299 -3.26 -3.40 0.66
N CYS A 300 -1.99 -3.22 0.32
CA CYS A 300 -1.50 -2.08 -0.47
C CYS A 300 -1.06 -2.45 -1.89
N GLY A 301 -0.90 -3.74 -2.21
CA GLY A 301 -0.39 -4.18 -3.51
C GLY A 301 0.92 -3.50 -3.90
N PHE A 302 1.07 -3.16 -5.18
CA PHE A 302 2.15 -2.30 -5.68
C PHE A 302 1.69 -0.86 -5.94
N HIS A 303 0.40 -0.57 -5.70
CA HIS A 303 -0.25 0.70 -6.00
C HIS A 303 -0.59 1.54 -4.74
N LEU A 304 -0.34 1.04 -3.53
CA LEU A 304 -0.60 1.66 -2.22
C LEU A 304 -2.08 1.91 -1.93
N ALA A 305 -2.76 2.67 -2.77
CA ALA A 305 -4.16 3.05 -2.67
C ALA A 305 -4.77 3.17 -4.07
N ALA A 306 -6.04 2.83 -4.22
CA ALA A 306 -6.78 3.07 -5.44
C ALA A 306 -6.98 4.58 -5.64
N LEU A 307 -6.61 5.09 -6.82
CA LEU A 307 -6.82 6.49 -7.15
C LEU A 307 -8.17 6.64 -7.87
N ASP A 308 -9.09 7.36 -7.24
CA ASP A 308 -10.38 7.68 -7.85
C ASP A 308 -10.23 8.88 -8.79
N ILE A 309 -10.58 8.68 -10.06
CA ILE A 309 -10.62 9.76 -11.05
C ILE A 309 -12.00 10.38 -11.03
N ARG A 310 -12.06 11.68 -10.72
CA ARG A 310 -13.31 12.46 -10.70
C ARG A 310 -13.18 13.63 -11.66
N GLN A 311 -14.25 13.86 -12.43
CA GLN A 311 -14.33 14.97 -13.37
C GLN A 311 -15.77 15.48 -13.43
N GLU A 312 -15.95 16.72 -13.74
CA GLU A 312 -17.24 17.35 -13.97
C GLU A 312 -17.92 16.73 -15.20
N SER A 313 -19.25 16.53 -15.11
CA SER A 313 -20.01 15.76 -16.10
C SER A 313 -20.03 16.37 -17.51
N SER A 314 -19.92 17.69 -17.64
CA SER A 314 -19.85 18.37 -18.94
C SER A 314 -18.62 17.93 -19.74
N TYR A 315 -17.45 17.76 -19.08
CA TYR A 315 -16.25 17.25 -19.75
C TYR A 315 -16.43 15.83 -20.29
N HIS A 316 -17.13 14.96 -19.56
CA HIS A 316 -17.46 13.63 -20.09
C HIS A 316 -18.31 13.72 -21.33
N GLY A 317 -19.31 14.62 -21.34
CA GLY A 317 -20.16 14.88 -22.50
C GLY A 317 -19.37 15.39 -23.70
N GLU A 318 -18.44 16.32 -23.49
CA GLU A 318 -17.58 16.88 -24.55
C GLU A 318 -16.64 15.81 -25.13
N VAL A 319 -15.99 15.01 -24.30
CA VAL A 319 -15.10 13.92 -24.76
C VAL A 319 -15.88 12.87 -25.58
N ILE A 320 -17.09 12.49 -25.11
CA ILE A 320 -17.93 11.55 -25.87
C ILE A 320 -18.38 12.18 -27.20
N ALA A 321 -18.70 13.46 -27.23
CA ALA A 321 -19.03 14.16 -28.46
C ALA A 321 -17.86 14.16 -29.46
N ASP A 322 -16.64 14.40 -29.01
CA ASP A 322 -15.43 14.31 -29.84
C ASP A 322 -15.22 12.89 -30.40
N ILE A 323 -15.42 11.86 -29.54
CA ILE A 323 -15.36 10.46 -29.98
C ILE A 323 -16.40 10.17 -31.04
N PHE A 324 -17.65 10.60 -30.86
CA PHE A 324 -18.72 10.43 -31.86
C PHE A 324 -18.40 11.15 -33.16
N ALA A 325 -17.87 12.37 -33.09
CA ALA A 325 -17.48 13.14 -34.26
C ALA A 325 -16.31 12.52 -35.05
N SER A 326 -15.39 11.82 -34.36
CA SER A 326 -14.27 11.12 -34.99
C SER A 326 -14.69 9.88 -35.78
N ALA A 327 -15.87 9.34 -35.51
CA ALA A 327 -16.40 8.15 -36.14
C ALA A 327 -17.45 8.51 -37.21
N SER A 328 -17.16 8.18 -38.47
CA SER A 328 -17.98 8.60 -39.65
C SER A 328 -19.42 8.06 -39.69
N ASN A 329 -19.78 7.14 -38.80
CA ASN A 329 -21.08 6.45 -38.77
C ASN A 329 -21.87 6.66 -37.46
N LEU A 330 -21.46 7.58 -36.61
CA LEU A 330 -22.16 7.94 -35.39
C LEU A 330 -22.89 9.32 -35.58
N PRO A 331 -24.01 9.52 -34.89
CA PRO A 331 -24.71 10.80 -34.92
C PRO A 331 -23.96 11.89 -34.14
N ASP A 332 -24.34 13.13 -34.31
CA ASP A 332 -23.84 14.23 -33.48
C ASP A 332 -24.39 14.08 -32.05
N TYR A 333 -23.49 13.70 -31.14
CA TYR A 333 -23.82 13.41 -29.72
C TYR A 333 -24.46 14.58 -29.01
N GLN A 334 -24.08 15.82 -29.37
CA GLN A 334 -24.58 17.03 -28.72
C GLN A 334 -26.05 17.30 -29.02
N THR A 335 -26.55 16.84 -30.19
CA THR A 335 -27.93 17.03 -30.60
C THR A 335 -28.87 15.96 -30.08
N LEU A 336 -28.36 14.87 -29.53
CA LEU A 336 -29.16 13.75 -29.02
C LEU A 336 -29.84 14.11 -27.69
N SER A 337 -31.07 13.64 -27.53
CA SER A 337 -31.78 13.60 -26.24
C SER A 337 -31.11 12.60 -25.28
N GLU A 338 -31.35 12.72 -23.99
CA GLU A 338 -30.77 11.83 -22.96
C GLU A 338 -31.11 10.35 -23.22
N THR A 339 -32.34 10.06 -23.66
CA THR A 339 -32.76 8.69 -24.01
C THR A 339 -31.97 8.14 -25.19
N GLU A 340 -31.80 8.94 -26.25
CA GLU A 340 -31.01 8.55 -27.42
C GLU A 340 -29.55 8.35 -27.09
N ARG A 341 -28.95 9.19 -26.20
CA ARG A 341 -27.60 9.02 -25.71
C ARG A 341 -27.42 7.69 -24.99
N GLN A 342 -28.34 7.35 -24.09
CA GLN A 342 -28.32 6.07 -23.37
C GLN A 342 -28.43 4.88 -24.33
N GLU A 343 -29.35 4.93 -25.31
CA GLU A 343 -29.50 3.89 -26.33
C GLU A 343 -28.21 3.70 -27.14
N TRP A 344 -27.60 4.79 -27.62
CA TRP A 344 -26.38 4.72 -28.40
C TRP A 344 -25.20 4.19 -27.60
N LEU A 345 -25.01 4.69 -26.39
CA LEU A 345 -23.93 4.23 -25.52
C LEU A 345 -24.07 2.75 -25.13
N THR A 346 -25.29 2.31 -24.77
CA THR A 346 -25.59 0.91 -24.49
C THR A 346 -25.29 0.03 -25.69
N ARG A 347 -25.76 0.43 -26.88
CA ARG A 347 -25.53 -0.31 -28.12
C ARG A 347 -24.04 -0.44 -28.47
N LEU A 348 -23.23 0.59 -28.20
CA LEU A 348 -21.79 0.56 -28.47
C LEU A 348 -21.04 -0.32 -27.44
N LEU A 349 -21.46 -0.29 -26.18
CA LEU A 349 -20.87 -1.12 -25.12
C LEU A 349 -21.17 -2.62 -25.29
N GLU A 350 -22.36 -2.96 -25.80
CA GLU A 350 -22.79 -4.34 -26.05
C GLU A 350 -22.20 -4.96 -27.33
N LYS A 351 -21.66 -4.16 -28.23
CA LYS A 351 -21.03 -4.68 -29.44
C LYS A 351 -19.60 -5.17 -29.16
N PRO A 352 -19.27 -6.42 -29.53
CA PRO A 352 -17.88 -6.87 -29.54
C PRO A 352 -17.14 -6.14 -30.68
N GLY A 353 -16.19 -5.33 -30.34
CA GLY A 353 -15.37 -4.51 -31.23
C GLY A 353 -15.61 -3.03 -30.98
N THR A 354 -14.69 -2.40 -30.29
CA THR A 354 -14.67 -0.94 -30.10
C THR A 354 -14.64 -0.26 -31.46
N PRO A 355 -15.46 0.78 -31.71
CA PRO A 355 -15.30 1.59 -32.91
C PRO A 355 -13.84 2.10 -32.94
N LEU A 356 -13.19 1.98 -34.11
CA LEU A 356 -11.86 2.50 -34.33
C LEU A 356 -11.88 4.02 -34.05
N ILE A 357 -11.36 4.40 -32.92
CA ILE A 357 -11.17 5.80 -32.54
C ILE A 357 -9.83 6.20 -33.14
N TYR A 358 -9.87 7.09 -34.14
CA TYR A 358 -8.67 7.69 -34.68
C TYR A 358 -8.23 8.79 -33.71
N THR A 359 -7.21 8.48 -32.89
CA THR A 359 -6.68 9.39 -31.87
C THR A 359 -6.17 10.72 -32.46
N ASP A 360 -5.72 10.71 -33.72
CA ASP A 360 -5.25 11.90 -34.44
C ASP A 360 -6.35 12.94 -34.71
N ASN A 361 -7.60 12.56 -34.55
CA ASN A 361 -8.76 13.44 -34.76
C ASN A 361 -9.43 13.91 -33.45
N LEU A 362 -8.90 13.51 -32.30
CA LEU A 362 -9.41 13.96 -31.00
C LEU A 362 -8.81 15.32 -30.66
N THR A 363 -9.60 16.16 -30.01
CA THR A 363 -9.10 17.43 -29.44
C THR A 363 -8.23 17.17 -28.20
N ASP A 364 -7.39 18.13 -27.83
CA ASP A 364 -6.49 18.03 -26.65
C ASP A 364 -7.24 18.14 -25.30
N LYS A 365 -8.51 17.74 -25.23
CA LYS A 365 -9.36 17.86 -24.04
C LYS A 365 -9.31 16.64 -23.12
#